data_27b574abea7eb32e411c8f7d6ccd9255
#
_entry.id   27b574abea7eb32e411c8f7d6ccd9255
#
_cell.length_a   1.000
_cell.length_b   1.000
_cell.length_c   1.000
_cell.angle_alpha   90.00
_cell.angle_beta   90.00
_cell.angle_gamma   90.00
#
_symmetry.space_group_name_H-M   'P 1'
#
loop_
_entity.id
_entity.type
_entity.pdbx_description
1 polymer ?
#
loop_
_entity_poly.entity_id
_entity_poly.type
_entity_poly.pdbx_seq_one_letter_code
_entity_poly.pdbx_strand_id
1 'polypeptide(L)'
;MCIRDRAKEHHPKLIVAGASAYPRIIDFKRIADIAHANGALLLVDMAHIAGLVAAGLHPSPVPYADIVTTTTHKTLRGPRGGLILTNNEEYAKKINKAIFPGIQGGPLMHVIAAKAVAFGEALKPEFREYAENIVKNAKAFAEGLKAEGFRLVSGGTDNHLILVDVRNKNLTGKEAEKLLDNIGITCNKNTIPFDPASPFVTSGIRLGTPAATTRGFKEEDFKEVASIMGLVLNNPEDTDKHAEAAKRVAALCAKYPLYTNL
;
A
#
# COMPACT_ATOMS: atom_id res chain seq x y z
N MET A 1 -2.90 21.49 -9.33
CA MET A 1 -2.46 21.21 -10.74
C MET A 1 -3.37 20.15 -11.32
N CYS A 2 -3.95 20.41 -12.49
CA CYS A 2 -4.87 19.46 -13.13
C CYS A 2 -4.10 18.55 -14.09
N ILE A 3 -4.23 17.21 -13.94
CA ILE A 3 -3.58 16.23 -14.84
C ILE A 3 -3.92 16.49 -16.29
N ARG A 4 -5.20 16.83 -16.57
CA ARG A 4 -5.68 17.17 -17.92
C ARG A 4 -4.93 18.34 -18.53
N ASP A 5 -4.68 19.41 -17.78
CA ASP A 5 -4.04 20.62 -18.29
C ASP A 5 -2.56 20.36 -18.58
N ARG A 6 -1.90 19.57 -17.71
CA ARG A 6 -0.51 19.14 -17.96
C ARG A 6 -0.39 18.17 -19.13
N ALA A 7 -1.35 17.27 -19.34
CA ALA A 7 -1.36 16.39 -20.51
C ALA A 7 -1.48 17.20 -21.82
N LYS A 8 -2.32 18.24 -21.83
CA LYS A 8 -2.44 19.17 -22.98
C LYS A 8 -1.18 19.99 -23.24
N GLU A 9 -0.50 20.40 -22.17
CA GLU A 9 0.73 21.21 -22.27
C GLU A 9 1.92 20.39 -22.77
N HIS A 10 2.07 19.15 -22.27
CA HIS A 10 3.27 18.34 -22.50
C HIS A 10 3.14 17.28 -23.58
N HIS A 11 1.93 16.99 -24.06
CA HIS A 11 1.63 15.95 -25.06
C HIS A 11 2.39 14.62 -24.80
N PRO A 12 2.23 13.99 -23.62
CA PRO A 12 2.95 12.77 -23.30
C PRO A 12 2.51 11.64 -24.24
N LYS A 13 3.43 10.71 -24.55
CA LYS A 13 3.10 9.47 -25.26
C LYS A 13 2.53 8.40 -24.32
N LEU A 14 2.82 8.50 -23.04
CA LEU A 14 2.40 7.58 -21.99
C LEU A 14 2.11 8.35 -20.70
N ILE A 15 0.97 8.06 -20.09
CA ILE A 15 0.67 8.48 -18.71
C ILE A 15 0.77 7.26 -17.82
N VAL A 16 1.53 7.36 -16.73
CA VAL A 16 1.63 6.33 -15.70
C VAL A 16 0.78 6.75 -14.51
N ALA A 17 -0.16 5.90 -14.12
CA ALA A 17 -1.00 6.07 -12.94
C ALA A 17 -0.80 4.93 -11.95
N GLY A 18 -1.18 5.16 -10.70
CA GLY A 18 -0.96 4.26 -9.59
C GLY A 18 -0.24 4.97 -8.46
N ALA A 19 -0.19 4.36 -7.30
CA ALA A 19 0.44 4.97 -6.14
C ALA A 19 0.89 3.92 -5.12
N SER A 20 1.96 4.25 -4.38
CA SER A 20 2.48 3.44 -3.26
C SER A 20 2.19 4.05 -1.88
N ALA A 21 1.62 5.27 -1.84
CA ALA A 21 1.35 6.00 -0.61
C ALA A 21 0.05 6.84 -0.65
N TYR A 22 -0.82 6.62 -1.64
CA TYR A 22 -2.08 7.34 -1.77
C TYR A 22 -3.22 6.56 -1.12
N PRO A 23 -3.85 7.09 -0.05
CA PRO A 23 -4.81 6.32 0.74
C PRO A 23 -6.25 6.42 0.25
N ARG A 24 -6.53 7.05 -0.88
CA ARG A 24 -7.88 7.24 -1.42
C ARG A 24 -8.11 6.43 -2.69
N ILE A 25 -9.38 6.34 -3.11
CA ILE A 25 -9.77 5.72 -4.38
C ILE A 25 -9.18 6.51 -5.54
N ILE A 26 -8.67 5.78 -6.55
CA ILE A 26 -8.16 6.35 -7.81
C ILE A 26 -9.21 6.12 -8.90
N ASP A 27 -9.60 7.20 -9.57
CA ASP A 27 -10.53 7.17 -10.70
C ASP A 27 -9.76 6.89 -12.01
N PHE A 28 -9.55 5.61 -12.28
CA PHE A 28 -8.82 5.17 -13.46
C PHE A 28 -9.53 5.51 -14.77
N LYS A 29 -10.88 5.49 -14.77
CA LYS A 29 -11.65 5.88 -15.96
C LYS A 29 -11.37 7.31 -16.35
N ARG A 30 -11.43 8.23 -15.39
CA ARG A 30 -11.16 9.66 -15.66
C ARG A 30 -9.74 9.89 -16.12
N ILE A 31 -8.75 9.16 -15.58
CA ILE A 31 -7.35 9.27 -16.03
C ILE A 31 -7.21 8.72 -17.46
N ALA A 32 -7.88 7.61 -17.80
CA ALA A 32 -7.90 7.07 -19.16
C ALA A 32 -8.51 8.04 -20.16
N ASP A 33 -9.66 8.66 -19.83
CA ASP A 33 -10.31 9.67 -20.66
C ASP A 33 -9.34 10.84 -20.95
N ILE A 34 -8.55 11.26 -19.96
CA ILE A 34 -7.52 12.31 -20.13
C ILE A 34 -6.37 11.84 -21.03
N ALA A 35 -5.85 10.64 -20.80
CA ALA A 35 -4.74 10.09 -21.57
C ALA A 35 -5.12 9.95 -23.06
N HIS A 36 -6.20 9.24 -23.33
CA HIS A 36 -6.65 8.94 -24.68
C HIS A 36 -7.08 10.20 -25.46
N ALA A 37 -7.69 11.18 -24.80
CA ALA A 37 -8.04 12.47 -25.42
C ALA A 37 -6.80 13.30 -25.86
N ASN A 38 -5.62 12.98 -25.35
CA ASN A 38 -4.35 13.59 -25.71
C ASN A 38 -3.45 12.67 -26.55
N GLY A 39 -3.96 11.54 -27.05
CA GLY A 39 -3.21 10.56 -27.85
C GLY A 39 -2.17 9.78 -27.05
N ALA A 40 -2.23 9.81 -25.71
CA ALA A 40 -1.32 9.08 -24.83
C ALA A 40 -1.89 7.70 -24.49
N LEU A 41 -1.00 6.71 -24.29
CA LEU A 41 -1.36 5.45 -23.66
C LEU A 41 -1.48 5.64 -22.14
N LEU A 42 -2.31 4.82 -21.49
CA LEU A 42 -2.37 4.74 -20.03
C LEU A 42 -1.75 3.42 -19.54
N LEU A 43 -0.70 3.52 -18.72
CA LEU A 43 -0.19 2.41 -17.91
C LEU A 43 -0.63 2.62 -16.47
N VAL A 44 -1.24 1.61 -15.86
CA VAL A 44 -1.59 1.65 -14.44
C VAL A 44 -0.79 0.60 -13.67
N ASP A 45 -0.02 1.04 -12.67
CA ASP A 45 0.57 0.15 -11.68
C ASP A 45 -0.37 0.05 -10.47
N MET A 46 -1.06 -1.09 -10.35
CA MET A 46 -1.98 -1.36 -9.24
C MET A 46 -1.35 -2.19 -8.11
N ALA A 47 -0.03 -2.29 -8.06
CA ALA A 47 0.69 -3.21 -7.17
C ALA A 47 0.21 -3.13 -5.71
N HIS A 48 0.00 -1.94 -5.16
CA HIS A 48 -0.44 -1.76 -3.78
C HIS A 48 -1.89 -2.18 -3.53
N ILE A 49 -2.76 -1.99 -4.51
CA ILE A 49 -4.21 -2.22 -4.36
C ILE A 49 -4.71 -3.47 -5.08
N ALA A 50 -3.84 -4.25 -5.72
CA ALA A 50 -4.24 -5.38 -6.57
C ALA A 50 -5.13 -6.40 -5.85
N GLY A 51 -4.87 -6.70 -4.58
CA GLY A 51 -5.74 -7.57 -3.77
C GLY A 51 -7.11 -6.97 -3.52
N LEU A 52 -7.20 -5.65 -3.31
CA LEU A 52 -8.48 -4.95 -3.15
C LEU A 52 -9.25 -4.90 -4.47
N VAL A 53 -8.55 -4.74 -5.60
CA VAL A 53 -9.14 -4.82 -6.95
C VAL A 53 -9.69 -6.22 -7.21
N ALA A 54 -8.91 -7.27 -6.92
CA ALA A 54 -9.33 -8.67 -7.08
C ALA A 54 -10.57 -9.01 -6.23
N ALA A 55 -10.67 -8.44 -5.03
CA ALA A 55 -11.82 -8.60 -4.13
C ALA A 55 -13.01 -7.68 -4.47
N GLY A 56 -12.91 -6.80 -5.47
CA GLY A 56 -13.96 -5.85 -5.84
C GLY A 56 -14.15 -4.69 -4.86
N LEU A 57 -13.14 -4.37 -4.06
CA LEU A 57 -13.18 -3.29 -3.04
C LEU A 57 -12.48 -2.00 -3.49
N HIS A 58 -11.85 -2.02 -4.66
CA HIS A 58 -11.31 -0.86 -5.34
C HIS A 58 -11.62 -0.98 -6.83
N PRO A 59 -11.94 0.13 -7.53
CA PRO A 59 -12.15 0.09 -8.98
C PRO A 59 -10.98 -0.55 -9.73
N SER A 60 -11.30 -1.41 -10.69
CA SER A 60 -10.30 -2.07 -11.55
C SER A 60 -9.81 -1.11 -12.64
N PRO A 61 -8.49 -1.01 -12.87
CA PRO A 61 -7.94 -0.29 -14.02
C PRO A 61 -8.06 -1.07 -15.33
N VAL A 62 -8.24 -2.41 -15.30
CA VAL A 62 -8.16 -3.30 -16.45
C VAL A 62 -9.11 -2.92 -17.60
N PRO A 63 -10.35 -2.44 -17.37
CA PRO A 63 -11.22 -2.02 -18.45
C PRO A 63 -10.81 -0.73 -19.16
N TYR A 64 -9.92 0.06 -18.57
CA TYR A 64 -9.62 1.43 -19.01
C TYR A 64 -8.17 1.63 -19.46
N ALA A 65 -7.23 0.93 -18.83
CA ALA A 65 -5.81 1.07 -19.11
C ALA A 65 -5.37 0.22 -20.31
N ASP A 66 -4.41 0.73 -21.08
CA ASP A 66 -3.78 -0.02 -22.19
C ASP A 66 -2.89 -1.12 -21.66
N ILE A 67 -2.18 -0.83 -20.55
CA ILE A 67 -1.30 -1.77 -19.85
C ILE A 67 -1.52 -1.64 -18.35
N VAL A 68 -1.62 -2.77 -17.66
CA VAL A 68 -1.67 -2.80 -16.19
C VAL A 68 -0.50 -3.61 -15.67
N THR A 69 0.22 -3.07 -14.70
CA THR A 69 1.26 -3.80 -13.97
C THR A 69 0.86 -4.01 -12.53
N THR A 70 1.34 -5.08 -11.93
CA THR A 70 1.20 -5.33 -10.49
C THR A 70 2.31 -6.19 -9.95
N THR A 71 2.51 -6.14 -8.65
CA THR A 71 3.23 -7.17 -7.90
C THR A 71 2.25 -8.21 -7.37
N THR A 72 2.76 -9.41 -7.10
CA THR A 72 1.94 -10.51 -6.54
C THR A 72 2.06 -10.65 -5.02
N HIS A 73 3.02 -9.98 -4.39
CA HIS A 73 3.41 -10.17 -2.98
C HIS A 73 2.95 -9.07 -2.00
N LYS A 74 2.04 -8.18 -2.41
CA LYS A 74 1.46 -7.14 -1.54
C LYS A 74 0.03 -7.56 -1.11
N THR A 75 -0.98 -6.76 -1.41
CA THR A 75 -2.37 -7.08 -1.05
C THR A 75 -2.91 -8.35 -1.72
N LEU A 76 -2.33 -8.81 -2.84
CA LEU A 76 -2.64 -10.13 -3.42
C LEU A 76 -2.15 -11.31 -2.57
N ARG A 77 -1.26 -11.09 -1.62
CA ARG A 77 -0.77 -12.09 -0.65
C ARG A 77 -0.14 -13.33 -1.30
N GLY A 78 0.51 -13.15 -2.46
CA GLY A 78 1.20 -14.19 -3.20
C GLY A 78 2.73 -14.16 -3.06
N PRO A 79 3.45 -14.94 -3.86
CA PRO A 79 4.91 -14.95 -3.87
C PRO A 79 5.45 -13.63 -4.44
N ARG A 80 6.73 -13.36 -4.16
CA ARG A 80 7.42 -12.20 -4.75
C ARG A 80 7.53 -12.37 -6.25
N GLY A 81 6.97 -11.42 -6.99
CA GLY A 81 6.98 -11.42 -8.45
C GLY A 81 6.14 -10.27 -9.01
N GLY A 82 6.10 -10.18 -10.32
CA GLY A 82 5.31 -9.21 -11.07
C GLY A 82 4.34 -9.90 -12.03
N LEU A 83 3.40 -9.10 -12.54
CA LEU A 83 2.43 -9.48 -13.54
C LEU A 83 2.16 -8.28 -14.45
N ILE A 84 2.01 -8.52 -15.74
CA ILE A 84 1.60 -7.51 -16.73
C ILE A 84 0.31 -8.00 -17.39
N LEU A 85 -0.68 -7.13 -17.50
CA LEU A 85 -1.97 -7.40 -18.12
C LEU A 85 -2.22 -6.39 -19.23
N THR A 86 -2.80 -6.86 -20.34
CA THR A 86 -3.32 -6.00 -21.41
C THR A 86 -4.41 -6.74 -22.16
N ASN A 87 -5.41 -5.99 -22.65
CA ASN A 87 -6.46 -6.50 -23.53
C ASN A 87 -6.10 -6.31 -25.02
N ASN A 88 -4.93 -5.74 -25.32
CA ASN A 88 -4.48 -5.46 -26.68
C ASN A 88 -3.45 -6.51 -27.11
N GLU A 89 -3.78 -7.32 -28.13
CA GLU A 89 -2.91 -8.38 -28.63
C GLU A 89 -1.57 -7.88 -29.21
N GLU A 90 -1.55 -6.70 -29.83
CA GLU A 90 -0.33 -6.12 -30.37
C GLU A 90 0.63 -5.76 -29.23
N TYR A 91 0.10 -5.15 -28.16
CA TYR A 91 0.90 -4.84 -26.95
C TYR A 91 1.36 -6.12 -26.26
N ALA A 92 0.50 -7.13 -26.16
CA ALA A 92 0.86 -8.43 -25.59
C ALA A 92 2.05 -9.06 -26.31
N LYS A 93 2.06 -9.07 -27.66
CA LYS A 93 3.17 -9.58 -28.48
C LYS A 93 4.47 -8.80 -28.24
N LYS A 94 4.40 -7.46 -28.20
CA LYS A 94 5.55 -6.59 -27.95
C LYS A 94 6.13 -6.79 -26.55
N ILE A 95 5.25 -6.87 -25.54
CA ILE A 95 5.63 -7.09 -24.14
C ILE A 95 6.28 -8.46 -23.99
N ASN A 96 5.68 -9.54 -24.53
CA ASN A 96 6.25 -10.88 -24.45
C ASN A 96 7.66 -10.93 -25.07
N LYS A 97 7.87 -10.30 -26.23
CA LYS A 97 9.19 -10.22 -26.88
C LYS A 97 10.18 -9.39 -26.05
N ALA A 98 9.75 -8.34 -25.41
CA ALA A 98 10.59 -7.51 -24.56
C ALA A 98 10.98 -8.24 -23.27
N ILE A 99 10.08 -9.03 -22.70
CA ILE A 99 10.36 -9.86 -21.52
C ILE A 99 11.32 -10.98 -21.89
N PHE A 100 10.98 -11.81 -22.89
CA PHE A 100 11.82 -12.92 -23.33
C PHE A 100 11.95 -12.94 -24.86
N PRO A 101 13.19 -12.95 -25.39
CA PRO A 101 14.48 -12.99 -24.71
C PRO A 101 15.06 -11.60 -24.34
N GLY A 102 14.25 -10.52 -24.37
CA GLY A 102 14.75 -9.16 -24.25
C GLY A 102 15.48 -8.87 -22.93
N ILE A 103 14.81 -9.02 -21.78
CA ILE A 103 15.34 -8.67 -20.46
C ILE A 103 15.39 -9.83 -19.47
N GLN A 104 14.71 -10.95 -19.74
CA GLN A 104 14.66 -12.12 -18.89
C GLN A 104 15.05 -13.39 -19.65
N GLY A 105 15.43 -14.44 -18.92
CA GLY A 105 15.75 -15.77 -19.41
C GLY A 105 14.81 -16.84 -18.82
N GLY A 106 15.38 -17.97 -18.40
CA GLY A 106 14.61 -19.08 -17.82
C GLY A 106 13.79 -18.65 -16.60
N PRO A 107 12.49 -18.95 -16.56
CA PRO A 107 11.61 -18.51 -15.48
C PRO A 107 11.79 -19.35 -14.21
N LEU A 108 11.49 -18.74 -13.06
CA LEU A 108 11.45 -19.43 -11.77
C LEU A 108 10.12 -20.18 -11.63
N MET A 109 10.10 -21.46 -12.01
CA MET A 109 8.86 -22.25 -12.07
C MET A 109 8.16 -22.41 -10.72
N HIS A 110 8.93 -22.50 -9.60
CA HIS A 110 8.36 -22.54 -8.26
C HIS A 110 7.59 -21.25 -7.90
N VAL A 111 8.06 -20.08 -8.38
CA VAL A 111 7.33 -18.81 -8.22
C VAL A 111 6.06 -18.81 -9.08
N ILE A 112 6.10 -19.35 -10.29
CA ILE A 112 4.92 -19.47 -11.16
C ILE A 112 3.87 -20.39 -10.52
N ALA A 113 4.28 -21.54 -10.00
CA ALA A 113 3.41 -22.45 -9.26
C ALA A 113 2.78 -21.78 -8.03
N ALA A 114 3.58 -21.05 -7.25
CA ALA A 114 3.09 -20.30 -6.10
C ALA A 114 2.11 -19.16 -6.49
N LYS A 115 2.32 -18.49 -7.64
CA LYS A 115 1.34 -17.53 -8.18
C LYS A 115 0.01 -18.22 -8.50
N ALA A 116 0.03 -19.41 -9.11
CA ALA A 116 -1.19 -20.16 -9.43
C ALA A 116 -2.00 -20.47 -8.16
N VAL A 117 -1.32 -20.92 -7.10
CA VAL A 117 -1.95 -21.15 -5.78
C VAL A 117 -2.55 -19.86 -5.23
N ALA A 118 -1.78 -18.76 -5.21
CA ALA A 118 -2.24 -17.47 -4.68
C ALA A 118 -3.45 -16.93 -5.46
N PHE A 119 -3.49 -17.10 -6.78
CA PHE A 119 -4.64 -16.68 -7.59
C PHE A 119 -5.86 -17.57 -7.34
N GLY A 120 -5.65 -18.89 -7.17
CA GLY A 120 -6.71 -19.80 -6.73
C GLY A 120 -7.30 -19.43 -5.37
N GLU A 121 -6.46 -18.99 -4.41
CA GLU A 121 -6.93 -18.45 -3.13
C GLU A 121 -7.68 -17.13 -3.30
N ALA A 122 -7.20 -16.23 -4.17
CA ALA A 122 -7.83 -14.92 -4.41
C ALA A 122 -9.24 -15.03 -5.05
N LEU A 123 -9.57 -16.15 -5.65
CA LEU A 123 -10.91 -16.44 -6.19
C LEU A 123 -11.92 -16.93 -5.13
N LYS A 124 -11.44 -17.27 -3.92
CA LYS A 124 -12.30 -17.80 -2.85
C LYS A 124 -12.97 -16.69 -2.03
N PRO A 125 -14.14 -16.96 -1.44
CA PRO A 125 -14.85 -16.02 -0.57
C PRO A 125 -14.00 -15.51 0.61
N GLU A 126 -13.15 -16.36 1.18
CA GLU A 126 -12.29 -16.05 2.31
C GLU A 126 -11.26 -14.94 2.00
N PHE A 127 -10.84 -14.86 0.72
CA PHE A 127 -9.97 -13.76 0.29
C PHE A 127 -10.72 -12.42 0.26
N ARG A 128 -11.98 -12.42 -0.13
CA ARG A 128 -12.83 -11.24 -0.07
C ARG A 128 -13.03 -10.78 1.38
N GLU A 129 -13.33 -11.71 2.28
CA GLU A 129 -13.43 -11.41 3.72
C GLU A 129 -12.13 -10.80 4.27
N TYR A 130 -10.98 -11.39 3.91
CA TYR A 130 -9.67 -10.83 4.25
C TYR A 130 -9.51 -9.40 3.76
N ALA A 131 -9.85 -9.12 2.52
CA ALA A 131 -9.74 -7.78 1.92
C ALA A 131 -10.70 -6.77 2.59
N GLU A 132 -11.93 -7.18 2.94
CA GLU A 132 -12.87 -6.36 3.69
C GLU A 132 -12.32 -6.02 5.09
N ASN A 133 -11.72 -7.01 5.77
CA ASN A 133 -11.10 -6.80 7.07
C ASN A 133 -9.90 -5.85 6.99
N ILE A 134 -9.10 -5.90 5.92
CA ILE A 134 -8.03 -4.92 5.67
C ILE A 134 -8.57 -3.49 5.70
N VAL A 135 -9.65 -3.23 4.96
CA VAL A 135 -10.23 -1.88 4.86
C VAL A 135 -10.87 -1.43 6.17
N LYS A 136 -11.59 -2.34 6.87
CA LYS A 136 -12.18 -2.06 8.20
C LYS A 136 -11.08 -1.71 9.20
N ASN A 137 -10.05 -2.52 9.27
CA ASN A 137 -8.90 -2.33 10.14
C ASN A 137 -8.18 -1.00 9.84
N ALA A 138 -8.00 -0.66 8.55
CA ALA A 138 -7.38 0.60 8.15
C ALA A 138 -8.19 1.82 8.59
N LYS A 139 -9.52 1.75 8.49
CA LYS A 139 -10.41 2.81 8.99
C LYS A 139 -10.33 2.96 10.50
N ALA A 140 -10.41 1.84 11.25
CA ALA A 140 -10.28 1.86 12.71
C ALA A 140 -8.92 2.42 13.15
N PHE A 141 -7.84 2.03 12.47
CA PHE A 141 -6.51 2.54 12.71
C PHE A 141 -6.40 4.04 12.44
N ALA A 142 -6.97 4.51 11.31
CA ALA A 142 -6.99 5.92 10.97
C ALA A 142 -7.73 6.76 12.01
N GLU A 143 -8.87 6.30 12.51
CA GLU A 143 -9.62 7.01 13.57
C GLU A 143 -8.86 6.98 14.90
N GLY A 144 -8.22 5.86 15.27
CA GLY A 144 -7.36 5.78 16.45
C GLY A 144 -6.19 6.77 16.36
N LEU A 145 -5.50 6.87 15.22
CA LEU A 145 -4.42 7.83 15.02
C LEU A 145 -4.90 9.29 15.12
N LYS A 146 -6.09 9.60 14.62
CA LYS A 146 -6.69 10.94 14.79
C LYS A 146 -6.97 11.24 16.25
N ALA A 147 -7.49 10.28 17.02
CA ALA A 147 -7.75 10.43 18.46
C ALA A 147 -6.45 10.73 19.23
N GLU A 148 -5.31 10.15 18.81
CA GLU A 148 -3.98 10.45 19.35
C GLU A 148 -3.39 11.78 18.81
N GLY A 149 -4.16 12.54 18.05
CA GLY A 149 -3.79 13.86 17.54
C GLY A 149 -2.84 13.83 16.34
N PHE A 150 -2.76 12.73 15.59
CA PHE A 150 -1.98 12.68 14.34
C PHE A 150 -2.73 13.33 13.17
N ARG A 151 -1.97 13.98 12.29
CA ARG A 151 -2.47 14.52 11.03
C ARG A 151 -2.37 13.46 9.95
N LEU A 152 -3.51 13.00 9.44
CA LEU A 152 -3.53 12.08 8.30
C LEU A 152 -3.56 12.85 6.98
N VAL A 153 -2.66 12.51 6.06
CA VAL A 153 -2.69 13.06 4.70
C VAL A 153 -3.98 12.58 4.03
N SER A 154 -4.67 13.48 3.34
CA SER A 154 -6.03 13.30 2.79
C SER A 154 -7.15 13.04 3.83
N GLY A 155 -6.89 13.25 5.11
CA GLY A 155 -7.89 13.16 6.19
C GLY A 155 -8.36 11.75 6.55
N GLY A 156 -7.74 10.68 6.03
CA GLY A 156 -8.11 9.29 6.34
C GLY A 156 -7.75 8.32 5.22
N THR A 157 -8.44 7.18 5.15
CA THR A 157 -8.16 6.14 4.15
C THR A 157 -9.44 5.47 3.63
N ASP A 158 -9.40 5.07 2.35
CA ASP A 158 -10.41 4.23 1.70
C ASP A 158 -9.86 2.85 1.34
N ASN A 159 -8.58 2.59 1.60
CA ASN A 159 -7.89 1.35 1.24
C ASN A 159 -7.11 0.73 2.41
N HIS A 160 -5.97 0.14 2.17
CA HIS A 160 -5.16 -0.64 3.10
C HIS A 160 -4.06 0.16 3.81
N LEU A 161 -3.81 1.40 3.40
CA LEU A 161 -2.68 2.19 3.90
C LEU A 161 -3.11 3.55 4.44
N ILE A 162 -2.27 4.13 5.26
CA ILE A 162 -2.42 5.44 5.86
C ILE A 162 -1.09 6.18 5.71
N LEU A 163 -1.15 7.43 5.29
CA LEU A 163 0.00 8.33 5.27
C LEU A 163 -0.17 9.37 6.38
N VAL A 164 0.75 9.39 7.32
CA VAL A 164 0.73 10.25 8.50
C VAL A 164 1.77 11.35 8.36
N ASP A 165 1.36 12.60 8.53
CA ASP A 165 2.25 13.75 8.67
C ASP A 165 2.63 13.89 10.15
N VAL A 166 3.91 13.71 10.47
CA VAL A 166 4.40 13.72 11.86
C VAL A 166 4.99 15.07 12.30
N ARG A 167 4.94 16.09 11.44
CA ARG A 167 5.46 17.42 11.76
C ARG A 167 4.73 18.07 12.96
N ASN A 168 3.45 17.78 13.13
CA ASN A 168 2.68 18.28 14.28
C ASN A 168 3.08 17.65 15.62
N LYS A 169 3.98 16.65 15.58
CA LYS A 169 4.61 16.03 16.76
C LYS A 169 6.07 16.51 16.93
N ASN A 170 6.51 17.48 16.13
CA ASN A 170 7.90 17.96 16.06
C ASN A 170 8.90 16.86 15.71
N LEU A 171 8.49 15.88 14.90
CA LEU A 171 9.31 14.75 14.45
C LEU A 171 9.48 14.78 12.94
N THR A 172 10.59 14.24 12.48
CA THR A 172 10.79 13.83 11.09
C THR A 172 10.27 12.41 10.87
N GLY A 173 10.01 12.03 9.61
CA GLY A 173 9.64 10.66 9.27
C GLY A 173 10.72 9.65 9.70
N LYS A 174 12.01 10.02 9.58
CA LYS A 174 13.15 9.19 9.98
C LYS A 174 13.20 8.94 11.49
N GLU A 175 12.94 9.97 12.30
CA GLU A 175 12.88 9.82 13.77
C GLU A 175 11.69 8.96 14.18
N ALA A 176 10.51 9.23 13.62
CA ALA A 176 9.31 8.44 13.91
C ALA A 176 9.46 6.96 13.51
N GLU A 177 10.02 6.67 12.32
CA GLU A 177 10.35 5.31 11.90
C GLU A 177 11.25 4.59 12.91
N LYS A 178 12.34 5.26 13.36
CA LYS A 178 13.29 4.69 14.32
C LYS A 178 12.66 4.44 15.70
N LEU A 179 11.88 5.40 16.21
CA LEU A 179 11.22 5.28 17.51
C LEU A 179 10.23 4.09 17.52
N LEU A 180 9.48 3.91 16.44
CA LEU A 180 8.53 2.82 16.32
C LEU A 180 9.24 1.46 16.13
N ASP A 181 10.31 1.41 15.35
CA ASP A 181 11.11 0.20 15.16
C ASP A 181 11.72 -0.30 16.48
N ASN A 182 12.18 0.60 17.33
CA ASN A 182 12.74 0.28 18.66
C ASN A 182 11.73 -0.44 19.58
N ILE A 183 10.43 -0.26 19.37
CA ILE A 183 9.38 -0.93 20.15
C ILE A 183 8.72 -2.08 19.39
N GLY A 184 9.22 -2.45 18.19
CA GLY A 184 8.73 -3.55 17.40
C GLY A 184 7.54 -3.23 16.47
N ILE A 185 7.28 -1.94 16.20
CA ILE A 185 6.30 -1.51 15.17
C ILE A 185 7.05 -1.09 13.91
N THR A 186 7.01 -1.94 12.89
CA THR A 186 7.65 -1.65 11.59
C THR A 186 6.78 -0.75 10.73
N CYS A 187 7.32 0.37 10.32
CA CYS A 187 6.76 1.26 9.29
C CYS A 187 7.88 1.76 8.38
N ASN A 188 7.57 2.61 7.41
CA ASN A 188 8.61 3.31 6.66
C ASN A 188 8.37 4.82 6.69
N LYS A 189 9.48 5.59 6.79
CA LYS A 189 9.44 7.01 6.49
C LYS A 189 8.95 7.23 5.07
N ASN A 190 8.16 8.27 4.85
CA ASN A 190 7.58 8.58 3.55
C ASN A 190 7.43 10.09 3.36
N THR A 191 7.71 10.57 2.16
CA THR A 191 7.40 11.94 1.82
C THR A 191 5.89 12.19 1.84
N ILE A 192 5.50 13.40 2.21
CA ILE A 192 4.13 13.90 2.09
C ILE A 192 4.02 14.81 0.85
N PRO A 193 2.80 15.12 0.37
CA PRO A 193 2.65 16.09 -0.72
C PRO A 193 3.31 17.43 -0.37
N PHE A 194 4.13 17.93 -1.31
CA PHE A 194 4.92 19.17 -1.13
C PHE A 194 5.82 19.14 0.10
N ASP A 195 6.43 17.99 0.37
CA ASP A 195 7.30 17.80 1.53
C ASP A 195 8.49 18.76 1.49
N PRO A 196 8.73 19.59 2.52
CA PRO A 196 9.89 20.46 2.59
C PRO A 196 11.18 19.71 2.94
N ALA A 197 11.08 18.49 3.48
CA ALA A 197 12.24 17.67 3.85
C ALA A 197 12.75 16.85 2.66
N SER A 198 14.05 16.50 2.70
CA SER A 198 14.64 15.62 1.70
C SER A 198 14.04 14.20 1.77
N PRO A 199 14.09 13.42 0.67
CA PRO A 199 13.61 12.03 0.66
C PRO A 199 14.31 11.10 1.65
N PHE A 200 15.50 11.47 2.17
CA PHE A 200 16.24 10.70 3.16
C PHE A 200 15.79 10.96 4.60
N VAL A 201 15.04 12.05 4.83
CA VAL A 201 14.55 12.50 6.14
C VAL A 201 13.03 12.32 6.20
N THR A 202 12.31 12.93 5.26
CA THR A 202 10.85 12.96 5.11
C THR A 202 10.10 13.64 6.27
N SER A 203 8.86 13.99 6.03
CA SER A 203 7.97 14.57 7.05
C SER A 203 6.82 13.63 7.45
N GLY A 204 6.79 12.42 6.90
CA GLY A 204 5.72 11.47 7.17
C GLY A 204 6.21 10.04 7.37
N ILE A 205 5.26 9.21 7.80
CA ILE A 205 5.39 7.75 7.85
C ILE A 205 4.22 7.11 7.13
N ARG A 206 4.45 5.95 6.49
CA ARG A 206 3.43 5.14 5.86
C ARG A 206 3.16 3.88 6.68
N LEU A 207 1.88 3.65 6.95
CA LEU A 207 1.37 2.52 7.71
C LEU A 207 0.44 1.68 6.84
N GLY A 208 0.29 0.40 7.17
CA GLY A 208 -0.61 -0.49 6.43
C GLY A 208 -1.11 -1.64 7.28
N THR A 209 -2.25 -2.19 6.91
CA THR A 209 -2.95 -3.21 7.70
C THR A 209 -2.89 -4.64 7.17
N PRO A 210 -2.48 -4.94 5.90
CA PRO A 210 -2.60 -6.29 5.33
C PRO A 210 -1.88 -7.39 6.11
N ALA A 211 -0.62 -7.16 6.51
CA ALA A 211 0.19 -8.16 7.21
C ALA A 211 -0.38 -8.52 8.59
N ALA A 212 -0.74 -7.52 9.39
CA ALA A 212 -1.34 -7.74 10.70
C ALA A 212 -2.77 -8.31 10.59
N THR A 213 -3.56 -7.93 9.56
CA THR A 213 -4.86 -8.56 9.27
C THR A 213 -4.70 -10.05 8.93
N THR A 214 -3.70 -10.42 8.10
CA THR A 214 -3.39 -11.84 7.83
C THR A 214 -3.03 -12.59 9.13
N ARG A 215 -2.36 -11.93 10.05
CA ARG A 215 -1.97 -12.48 11.35
C ARG A 215 -3.18 -12.68 12.28
N GLY A 216 -4.31 -12.02 12.03
CA GLY A 216 -5.55 -12.15 12.80
C GLY A 216 -5.99 -10.89 13.54
N PHE A 217 -5.25 -9.77 13.43
CA PHE A 217 -5.61 -8.50 14.06
C PHE A 217 -6.97 -8.00 13.58
N LYS A 218 -7.74 -7.43 14.51
CA LYS A 218 -9.06 -6.84 14.30
C LYS A 218 -9.04 -5.34 14.56
N GLU A 219 -10.15 -4.69 14.35
CA GLU A 219 -10.32 -3.23 14.51
C GLU A 219 -9.84 -2.72 15.86
N GLU A 220 -10.16 -3.44 16.96
CA GLU A 220 -9.76 -3.04 18.32
C GLU A 220 -8.24 -3.16 18.53
N ASP A 221 -7.60 -4.16 17.92
CA ASP A 221 -6.14 -4.30 17.97
C ASP A 221 -5.45 -3.15 17.24
N PHE A 222 -6.03 -2.64 16.15
CA PHE A 222 -5.49 -1.49 15.43
C PHE A 222 -5.73 -0.16 16.18
N LYS A 223 -6.80 -0.04 16.95
CA LYS A 223 -6.97 1.09 17.89
C LYS A 223 -5.91 1.05 18.98
N GLU A 224 -5.61 -0.14 19.49
CA GLU A 224 -4.52 -0.34 20.46
C GLU A 224 -3.16 0.01 19.86
N VAL A 225 -2.87 -0.41 18.61
CA VAL A 225 -1.63 -0.01 17.91
C VAL A 225 -1.55 1.51 17.77
N ALA A 226 -2.66 2.20 17.45
CA ALA A 226 -2.69 3.65 17.37
C ALA A 226 -2.35 4.31 18.71
N SER A 227 -2.92 3.79 19.80
CA SER A 227 -2.64 4.27 21.17
C SER A 227 -1.17 4.05 21.56
N ILE A 228 -0.60 2.89 21.23
CA ILE A 228 0.83 2.60 21.47
C ILE A 228 1.71 3.59 20.68
N MET A 229 1.38 3.85 19.41
CA MET A 229 2.11 4.83 18.60
C MET A 229 1.98 6.24 19.19
N GLY A 230 0.79 6.61 19.67
CA GLY A 230 0.55 7.87 20.38
C GLY A 230 1.42 8.00 21.60
N LEU A 231 1.51 6.94 22.42
CA LEU A 231 2.33 6.92 23.64
C LEU A 231 3.80 7.24 23.34
N VAL A 232 4.37 6.67 22.27
CA VAL A 232 5.78 6.86 21.91
C VAL A 232 6.01 8.19 21.18
N LEU A 233 5.24 8.48 20.14
CA LEU A 233 5.52 9.62 19.26
C LEU A 233 5.10 10.97 19.88
N ASN A 234 4.25 10.97 20.92
CA ASN A 234 3.98 12.16 21.73
C ASN A 234 5.00 12.37 22.88
N ASN A 235 5.86 11.37 23.12
CA ASN A 235 6.84 11.38 24.22
C ASN A 235 8.18 10.79 23.75
N PRO A 236 8.86 11.39 22.76
CA PRO A 236 9.99 10.78 22.06
C PRO A 236 11.22 10.52 22.95
N GLU A 237 11.36 11.23 24.07
CA GLU A 237 12.49 11.10 25.00
C GLU A 237 12.15 10.29 26.27
N ASP A 238 10.90 9.84 26.43
CA ASP A 238 10.43 9.17 27.66
C ASP A 238 10.65 7.66 27.57
N THR A 239 11.75 7.19 28.15
CA THR A 239 12.15 5.78 28.12
C THR A 239 11.17 4.83 28.83
N ASP A 240 10.47 5.31 29.87
CA ASP A 240 9.50 4.50 30.62
C ASP A 240 8.25 4.23 29.77
N LYS A 241 7.76 5.26 29.05
CA LYS A 241 6.66 5.10 28.09
C LYS A 241 7.06 4.22 26.92
N HIS A 242 8.30 4.28 26.44
CA HIS A 242 8.78 3.37 25.40
C HIS A 242 8.84 1.91 25.91
N ALA A 243 9.27 1.69 27.15
CA ALA A 243 9.26 0.36 27.76
C ALA A 243 7.82 -0.18 27.95
N GLU A 244 6.88 0.67 28.35
CA GLU A 244 5.45 0.33 28.41
C GLU A 244 4.91 -0.04 27.02
N ALA A 245 5.16 0.80 26.02
CA ALA A 245 4.75 0.57 24.63
C ALA A 245 5.28 -0.78 24.10
N ALA A 246 6.55 -1.09 24.32
CA ALA A 246 7.14 -2.37 23.91
C ALA A 246 6.48 -3.57 24.59
N LYS A 247 6.09 -3.49 25.86
CA LYS A 247 5.32 -4.53 26.56
C LYS A 247 3.94 -4.72 25.94
N ARG A 248 3.25 -3.63 25.58
CA ARG A 248 1.93 -3.68 24.92
C ARG A 248 2.03 -4.30 23.52
N VAL A 249 3.07 -3.97 22.73
CA VAL A 249 3.35 -4.63 21.44
C VAL A 249 3.58 -6.13 21.63
N ALA A 250 4.39 -6.52 22.61
CA ALA A 250 4.64 -7.94 22.91
C ALA A 250 3.35 -8.68 23.27
N ALA A 251 2.47 -8.08 24.07
CA ALA A 251 1.17 -8.64 24.42
C ALA A 251 0.25 -8.85 23.21
N LEU A 252 0.18 -7.87 22.30
CA LEU A 252 -0.55 -7.99 21.03
C LEU A 252 0.04 -9.14 20.17
N CYS A 253 1.36 -9.21 20.06
CA CYS A 253 2.03 -10.26 19.31
C CYS A 253 1.78 -11.66 19.89
N ALA A 254 1.75 -11.78 21.22
CA ALA A 254 1.45 -13.05 21.89
C ALA A 254 0.00 -13.53 21.70
N LYS A 255 -0.95 -12.60 21.54
CA LYS A 255 -2.34 -12.91 21.19
C LYS A 255 -2.49 -13.57 19.82
N TYR A 256 -1.58 -13.27 18.89
CA TYR A 256 -1.59 -13.75 17.51
C TYR A 256 -0.23 -14.35 17.13
N PRO A 257 0.15 -15.50 17.70
CA PRO A 257 1.43 -16.14 17.41
C PRO A 257 1.53 -16.56 15.94
N LEU A 258 2.73 -16.49 15.36
CA LEU A 258 3.01 -16.98 14.01
C LEU A 258 3.52 -18.42 14.06
N TYR A 259 3.22 -19.20 13.02
CA TYR A 259 3.79 -20.53 12.80
C TYR A 259 3.51 -21.53 13.93
N THR A 260 2.31 -21.49 14.52
CA THR A 260 1.93 -22.39 15.61
C THR A 260 1.86 -23.86 15.23
N ASN A 261 1.88 -24.18 13.93
CA ASN A 261 1.76 -25.54 13.38
C ASN A 261 3.04 -25.99 12.64
N LEU A 262 4.18 -25.33 12.86
CA LEU A 262 5.47 -25.70 12.31
C LEU A 262 6.34 -26.35 13.38
#